data_dc7b0dcd2d416dfa0ea25cfaa2dabeda
#
_entry.id   dc7b0dcd2d416dfa0ea25cfaa2dabeda
#
_cell.length_a   1.000
_cell.length_b   1.000
_cell.length_c   1.000
_cell.angle_alpha   90.00
_cell.angle_beta   90.00
_cell.angle_gamma   90.00
#
_symmetry.space_group_name_H-M   'P 1'
#
loop_
_entity.id
_entity.type
_entity.pdbx_description
1 polymer ?
#
loop_
_entity_poly.entity_id
_entity_poly.type
_entity_poly.pdbx_seq_one_letter_code
_entity_poly.pdbx_strand_id
1 'polypeptide(L)'
;MSATMPSTVADRAWRELHEAATAPYKKGGSFAWHFARGKLGRDPVFRGLLERGLIEVEHERVVDIGCGQGLFASLLASMSAMQKQGRWPSTWFPTAPRPAYTGIELMPKDVARAQASIGHLEPKPTLLCADMCSAELPDCDLVVILDVLHYVDLQAQEAVLVRVRDALRRGGNFRARLLLRVGDASSRRGFAISQWVDRTVTRIRGHKVSPTWGRPLSEWTALLESLGFRVRSMPMSEGTPFANVLLVADLEQNEAA
;
A
#
# COMPACT_ATOMS: atom_id res chain seq x y z
N MET A 1 17.84 -34.33 -3.96
CA MET A 1 17.97 -33.64 -2.65
C MET A 1 18.24 -32.16 -2.94
N SER A 2 17.23 -31.30 -2.77
CA SER A 2 17.36 -29.85 -3.01
C SER A 2 18.03 -29.25 -1.77
N ALA A 3 19.26 -28.79 -1.92
CA ALA A 3 19.96 -28.06 -0.85
C ALA A 3 19.22 -26.75 -0.58
N THR A 4 18.58 -26.66 0.59
CA THR A 4 17.94 -25.43 1.06
C THR A 4 19.06 -24.40 1.29
N MET A 5 19.12 -23.36 0.46
CA MET A 5 20.07 -22.25 0.67
C MET A 5 19.88 -21.66 2.08
N PRO A 6 20.96 -21.35 2.80
CA PRO A 6 20.85 -20.77 4.14
C PRO A 6 20.07 -19.45 4.06
N SER A 7 19.04 -19.32 4.90
CA SER A 7 18.21 -18.13 5.00
C SER A 7 19.06 -16.91 5.36
N THR A 8 18.97 -15.85 4.58
CA THR A 8 19.67 -14.59 4.84
C THR A 8 19.13 -13.91 6.11
N VAL A 9 19.89 -12.94 6.65
CA VAL A 9 19.44 -12.11 7.76
C VAL A 9 18.14 -11.40 7.42
N ALA A 10 18.03 -10.88 6.19
CA ALA A 10 16.82 -10.24 5.68
C ALA A 10 15.62 -11.21 5.61
N ASP A 11 15.83 -12.46 5.19
CA ASP A 11 14.75 -13.46 5.14
C ASP A 11 14.24 -13.83 6.54
N ARG A 12 15.13 -13.89 7.52
CA ARG A 12 14.74 -14.16 8.91
C ARG A 12 13.94 -12.98 9.47
N ALA A 13 14.42 -11.78 9.28
CA ALA A 13 13.75 -10.57 9.73
C ALA A 13 12.39 -10.39 9.05
N TRP A 14 12.28 -10.69 7.76
CA TRP A 14 11.00 -10.66 7.05
C TRP A 14 9.99 -11.67 7.63
N ARG A 15 10.42 -12.90 7.92
CA ARG A 15 9.53 -13.88 8.56
C ARG A 15 9.03 -13.40 9.91
N GLU A 16 9.92 -12.86 10.74
CA GLU A 16 9.58 -12.32 12.05
C GLU A 16 8.60 -11.14 11.93
N LEU A 17 8.87 -10.22 11.02
CA LEU A 17 7.99 -9.08 10.73
C LEU A 17 6.62 -9.55 10.24
N HIS A 18 6.58 -10.50 9.31
CA HIS A 18 5.35 -11.08 8.79
C HIS A 18 4.52 -11.74 9.89
N GLU A 19 5.13 -12.49 10.80
CA GLU A 19 4.45 -13.11 11.94
C GLU A 19 3.89 -12.04 12.88
N ALA A 20 4.68 -11.03 13.23
CA ALA A 20 4.26 -9.93 14.09
C ALA A 20 3.11 -9.13 13.47
N ALA A 21 3.23 -8.75 12.17
CA ALA A 21 2.22 -7.97 11.48
C ALA A 21 0.90 -8.73 11.24
N THR A 22 0.94 -10.07 11.18
CA THR A 22 -0.27 -10.87 10.96
C THR A 22 -0.92 -11.37 12.25
N ALA A 23 -0.21 -11.38 13.37
CA ALA A 23 -0.72 -11.86 14.66
C ALA A 23 -2.00 -11.13 15.13
N PRO A 24 -2.14 -9.80 15.02
CA PRO A 24 -3.34 -9.08 15.46
C PRO A 24 -4.62 -9.54 14.74
N TYR A 25 -4.52 -10.05 13.52
CA TYR A 25 -5.67 -10.45 12.69
C TYR A 25 -6.41 -11.70 13.21
N LYS A 26 -5.82 -12.43 14.18
CA LYS A 26 -6.54 -13.48 14.90
C LYS A 26 -7.78 -12.93 15.63
N LYS A 27 -7.73 -11.66 16.09
CA LYS A 27 -8.87 -10.98 16.70
C LYS A 27 -9.96 -10.63 15.70
N GLY A 28 -9.60 -10.40 14.42
CA GLY A 28 -10.54 -10.16 13.32
C GLY A 28 -11.21 -11.42 12.76
N GLY A 29 -10.87 -12.60 13.32
CA GLY A 29 -11.41 -13.90 12.93
C GLY A 29 -10.53 -14.67 11.94
N SER A 30 -10.88 -15.95 11.71
CA SER A 30 -10.09 -16.87 10.88
C SER A 30 -9.86 -16.35 9.46
N PHE A 31 -10.90 -15.80 8.82
CA PHE A 31 -10.77 -15.22 7.47
C PHE A 31 -9.76 -14.07 7.45
N ALA A 32 -9.86 -13.13 8.38
CA ALA A 32 -8.96 -11.97 8.44
C ALA A 32 -7.51 -12.42 8.64
N TRP A 33 -7.28 -13.40 9.52
CA TRP A 33 -5.95 -13.92 9.78
C TRP A 33 -5.34 -14.64 8.58
N HIS A 34 -6.08 -15.54 7.93
CA HIS A 34 -5.59 -16.24 6.74
C HIS A 34 -5.36 -15.30 5.57
N PHE A 35 -6.24 -14.31 5.39
CA PHE A 35 -6.08 -13.28 4.39
C PHE A 35 -4.80 -12.45 4.63
N ALA A 36 -4.61 -11.97 5.86
CA ALA A 36 -3.43 -11.18 6.22
C ALA A 36 -2.12 -11.95 5.96
N ARG A 37 -2.06 -13.21 6.43
CA ARG A 37 -0.89 -14.07 6.20
C ARG A 37 -0.62 -14.32 4.72
N GLY A 38 -1.67 -14.58 3.96
CA GLY A 38 -1.55 -14.83 2.53
C GLY A 38 -1.12 -13.58 1.76
N LYS A 39 -1.75 -12.44 2.02
CA LYS A 39 -1.47 -11.19 1.31
C LYS A 39 -0.08 -10.66 1.65
N LEU A 40 0.28 -10.52 2.93
CA LEU A 40 1.62 -10.07 3.33
C LEU A 40 2.74 -11.04 2.93
N GLY A 41 2.47 -12.36 2.98
CA GLY A 41 3.51 -13.35 2.70
C GLY A 41 3.75 -13.65 1.23
N ARG A 42 2.78 -13.37 0.35
CA ARG A 42 2.86 -13.74 -1.08
C ARG A 42 2.92 -12.53 -2.02
N ASP A 43 2.47 -11.38 -1.56
CA ASP A 43 2.52 -10.17 -2.37
C ASP A 43 3.88 -9.49 -2.21
N PRO A 44 4.69 -9.42 -3.29
CA PRO A 44 6.05 -8.90 -3.21
C PRO A 44 6.11 -7.41 -2.84
N VAL A 45 5.00 -6.65 -2.96
CA VAL A 45 5.01 -5.21 -2.71
C VAL A 45 5.43 -4.90 -1.28
N PHE A 46 4.91 -5.58 -0.29
CA PHE A 46 5.18 -5.25 1.11
C PHE A 46 6.64 -5.41 1.48
N ARG A 47 7.25 -6.52 1.10
CA ARG A 47 8.68 -6.74 1.30
C ARG A 47 9.51 -5.78 0.43
N GLY A 48 9.10 -5.56 -0.81
CA GLY A 48 9.78 -4.67 -1.75
C GLY A 48 9.81 -3.22 -1.28
N LEU A 49 8.77 -2.72 -0.61
CA LEU A 49 8.75 -1.37 -0.03
C LEU A 49 9.86 -1.20 1.02
N LEU A 50 10.08 -2.22 1.85
CA LEU A 50 11.10 -2.20 2.91
C LEU A 50 12.51 -2.31 2.35
N GLU A 51 12.77 -3.33 1.53
CA GLU A 51 14.10 -3.60 1.01
C GLU A 51 14.64 -2.48 0.12
N ARG A 52 13.73 -1.72 -0.51
CA ARG A 52 14.08 -0.58 -1.37
C ARG A 52 14.05 0.78 -0.65
N GLY A 53 13.75 0.80 0.66
CA GLY A 53 13.71 2.03 1.45
C GLY A 53 12.67 3.04 0.95
N LEU A 54 11.50 2.56 0.51
CA LEU A 54 10.46 3.44 -0.03
C LEU A 54 9.58 4.08 1.04
N ILE A 55 9.69 3.63 2.29
CA ILE A 55 9.09 4.22 3.47
C ILE A 55 10.20 4.83 4.29
N GLU A 56 10.26 6.15 4.38
CA GLU A 56 11.36 6.89 4.99
C GLU A 56 11.01 7.35 6.42
N VAL A 57 12.00 7.80 7.18
CA VAL A 57 11.79 8.27 8.56
C VAL A 57 10.94 9.54 8.63
N GLU A 58 10.94 10.32 7.58
CA GLU A 58 10.19 11.55 7.42
C GLU A 58 8.69 11.30 7.13
N HIS A 59 8.28 10.06 6.84
CA HIS A 59 6.89 9.71 6.57
C HIS A 59 6.12 9.46 7.89
N GLU A 60 5.87 10.52 8.63
CA GLU A 60 5.21 10.46 9.94
C GLU A 60 3.68 10.40 9.84
N ARG A 61 3.10 10.84 8.72
CA ARG A 61 1.65 10.84 8.47
C ARG A 61 1.35 10.08 7.19
N VAL A 62 0.72 8.94 7.34
CA VAL A 62 0.45 7.99 6.27
C VAL A 62 -1.04 7.91 5.98
N VAL A 63 -1.41 8.07 4.71
CA VAL A 63 -2.77 7.81 4.21
C VAL A 63 -2.74 6.59 3.30
N ASP A 64 -3.58 5.61 3.57
CA ASP A 64 -3.72 4.37 2.79
C ASP A 64 -5.11 4.32 2.15
N ILE A 65 -5.18 4.53 0.84
CA ILE A 65 -6.43 4.55 0.08
C ILE A 65 -6.71 3.15 -0.46
N GLY A 66 -7.87 2.60 -0.09
CA GLY A 66 -8.21 1.20 -0.32
C GLY A 66 -7.48 0.28 0.66
N CYS A 67 -7.40 0.69 1.91
CA CYS A 67 -6.60 0.02 2.93
C CYS A 67 -7.05 -1.42 3.25
N GLY A 68 -8.25 -1.83 2.80
CA GLY A 68 -8.83 -3.14 3.09
C GLY A 68 -8.92 -3.38 4.60
N GLN A 69 -8.26 -4.41 5.05
CA GLN A 69 -8.22 -4.74 6.49
C GLN A 69 -7.07 -4.05 7.24
N GLY A 70 -6.46 -3.01 6.67
CA GLY A 70 -5.41 -2.22 7.32
C GLY A 70 -4.07 -2.95 7.47
N LEU A 71 -3.71 -3.82 6.50
CA LEU A 71 -2.47 -4.60 6.56
C LEU A 71 -1.23 -3.71 6.63
N PHE A 72 -1.24 -2.60 5.93
CA PHE A 72 -0.12 -1.67 5.91
C PHE A 72 0.10 -1.00 7.28
N ALA A 73 -0.99 -0.64 8.00
CA ALA A 73 -0.88 -0.12 9.37
C ALA A 73 -0.24 -1.14 10.33
N SER A 74 -0.66 -2.40 10.25
CA SER A 74 -0.08 -3.47 11.07
C SER A 74 1.40 -3.71 10.75
N LEU A 75 1.76 -3.62 9.48
CA LEU A 75 3.15 -3.70 9.04
C LEU A 75 3.98 -2.55 9.64
N LEU A 76 3.54 -1.31 9.50
CA LEU A 76 4.21 -0.12 10.05
C LEU A 76 4.40 -0.22 11.58
N ALA A 77 3.36 -0.63 12.30
CA ALA A 77 3.45 -0.82 13.75
C ALA A 77 4.47 -1.91 14.14
N SER A 78 4.51 -3.01 13.39
CA SER A 78 5.47 -4.10 13.62
C SER A 78 6.90 -3.70 13.27
N MET A 79 7.09 -2.90 12.22
CA MET A 79 8.39 -2.29 11.86
C MET A 79 8.89 -1.40 13.00
N SER A 80 8.06 -0.51 13.50
CA SER A 80 8.36 0.37 14.65
C SER A 80 8.76 -0.43 15.89
N ALA A 81 8.02 -1.51 16.18
CA ALA A 81 8.32 -2.38 17.32
C ALA A 81 9.69 -3.09 17.16
N MET A 82 10.00 -3.62 15.98
CA MET A 82 11.29 -4.25 15.71
C MET A 82 12.45 -3.27 15.80
N GLN A 83 12.30 -2.04 15.29
CA GLN A 83 13.31 -0.99 15.41
C GLN A 83 13.56 -0.64 16.88
N LYS A 84 12.50 -0.39 17.67
CA LYS A 84 12.58 -0.08 19.09
C LYS A 84 13.27 -1.18 19.90
N GLN A 85 13.13 -2.44 19.47
CA GLN A 85 13.74 -3.60 20.14
C GLN A 85 15.16 -3.90 19.64
N GLY A 86 15.73 -3.10 18.73
CA GLY A 86 17.04 -3.33 18.16
C GLY A 86 17.13 -4.56 17.25
N ARG A 87 15.98 -5.06 16.75
CA ARG A 87 15.90 -6.25 15.88
C ARG A 87 15.76 -5.91 14.39
N TRP A 88 15.81 -4.61 14.07
CA TRP A 88 15.75 -4.14 12.68
C TRP A 88 17.06 -4.47 11.96
N PRO A 89 17.01 -5.09 10.76
CA PRO A 89 18.23 -5.42 10.03
C PRO A 89 19.00 -4.17 9.62
N SER A 90 20.30 -4.17 9.78
CA SER A 90 21.17 -3.07 9.33
C SER A 90 21.19 -2.89 7.81
N THR A 91 20.72 -3.90 7.05
CA THR A 91 20.58 -3.86 5.59
C THR A 91 19.30 -3.18 5.13
N TRP A 92 18.36 -2.88 6.03
CA TRP A 92 17.12 -2.19 5.70
C TRP A 92 17.20 -0.73 6.13
N PHE A 93 16.54 0.13 5.37
CA PHE A 93 16.45 1.55 5.68
C PHE A 93 15.59 1.78 6.94
N PRO A 94 15.95 2.75 7.79
CA PRO A 94 15.11 3.12 8.93
C PRO A 94 13.80 3.75 8.45
N THR A 95 12.74 3.62 9.25
CA THR A 95 11.42 4.18 8.97
C THR A 95 10.94 5.03 10.15
N ALA A 96 9.89 5.83 9.94
CA ALA A 96 9.29 6.61 11.01
C ALA A 96 8.95 5.72 12.23
N PRO A 97 9.34 6.12 13.43
CA PRO A 97 9.21 5.25 14.61
C PRO A 97 7.75 5.03 15.05
N ARG A 98 6.85 5.94 14.74
CA ARG A 98 5.42 5.85 15.06
C ARG A 98 4.57 6.69 14.12
N PRO A 99 4.43 6.29 12.84
CA PRO A 99 3.65 7.07 11.91
C PRO A 99 2.17 7.07 12.29
N ALA A 100 1.53 8.25 12.26
CA ALA A 100 0.09 8.36 12.31
C ALA A 100 -0.49 7.76 11.02
N TYR A 101 -1.53 6.95 11.13
CA TYR A 101 -2.10 6.24 10.01
C TYR A 101 -3.58 6.54 9.84
N THR A 102 -3.97 6.88 8.60
CA THR A 102 -5.37 7.00 8.18
C THR A 102 -5.63 6.05 7.03
N GLY A 103 -6.50 5.06 7.24
CA GLY A 103 -6.96 4.13 6.23
C GLY A 103 -8.36 4.49 5.72
N ILE A 104 -8.54 4.51 4.41
CA ILE A 104 -9.81 4.76 3.74
C ILE A 104 -10.21 3.49 3.00
N GLU A 105 -11.38 2.94 3.31
CA GLU A 105 -11.89 1.72 2.71
C GLU A 105 -13.39 1.83 2.48
N LEU A 106 -13.84 1.45 1.28
CA LEU A 106 -15.25 1.50 0.90
C LEU A 106 -16.09 0.42 1.60
N MET A 107 -15.49 -0.72 1.91
CA MET A 107 -16.20 -1.93 2.34
C MET A 107 -16.37 -2.00 3.87
N PRO A 108 -17.59 -1.83 4.43
CA PRO A 108 -17.80 -1.83 5.87
C PRO A 108 -17.31 -3.10 6.58
N LYS A 109 -17.41 -4.27 5.90
CA LYS A 109 -16.92 -5.55 6.47
C LYS A 109 -15.41 -5.57 6.65
N ASP A 110 -14.64 -4.97 5.72
CA ASP A 110 -13.19 -4.92 5.82
C ASP A 110 -12.75 -3.86 6.83
N VAL A 111 -13.45 -2.72 6.92
CA VAL A 111 -13.24 -1.73 8.00
C VAL A 111 -13.50 -2.35 9.38
N ALA A 112 -14.60 -3.11 9.54
CA ALA A 112 -14.90 -3.79 10.80
C ALA A 112 -13.81 -4.81 11.18
N ARG A 113 -13.28 -5.58 10.23
CA ARG A 113 -12.16 -6.50 10.45
C ARG A 113 -10.87 -5.75 10.80
N ALA A 114 -10.60 -4.64 10.10
CA ALA A 114 -9.47 -3.77 10.43
C ALA A 114 -9.60 -3.25 11.86
N GLN A 115 -10.74 -2.70 12.24
CA GLN A 115 -10.99 -2.19 13.58
C GLN A 115 -10.78 -3.26 14.66
N ALA A 116 -11.29 -4.47 14.45
CA ALA A 116 -11.12 -5.60 15.38
C ALA A 116 -9.65 -6.04 15.49
N SER A 117 -8.91 -5.99 14.38
CA SER A 117 -7.52 -6.47 14.30
C SER A 117 -6.51 -5.44 14.78
N ILE A 118 -6.62 -4.18 14.34
CA ILE A 118 -5.59 -3.15 14.54
C ILE A 118 -6.07 -1.90 15.29
N GLY A 119 -7.35 -1.80 15.66
CA GLY A 119 -7.88 -0.63 16.37
C GLY A 119 -7.29 -0.38 17.75
N HIS A 120 -6.45 -1.31 18.25
CA HIS A 120 -5.74 -1.23 19.53
C HIS A 120 -4.26 -0.82 19.38
N LEU A 121 -3.78 -0.61 18.16
CA LEU A 121 -2.39 -0.16 17.93
C LEU A 121 -2.17 1.26 18.46
N GLU A 122 -0.91 1.56 18.81
CA GLU A 122 -0.48 2.88 19.26
C GLU A 122 0.65 3.41 18.36
N PRO A 123 0.46 4.57 17.69
CA PRO A 123 -0.74 5.42 17.74
C PRO A 123 -1.96 4.71 17.13
N LYS A 124 -3.15 5.04 17.66
CA LYS A 124 -4.40 4.44 17.18
C LYS A 124 -4.65 4.82 15.72
N PRO A 125 -4.83 3.85 14.82
CA PRO A 125 -5.13 4.15 13.42
C PRO A 125 -6.53 4.75 13.27
N THR A 126 -6.66 5.75 12.42
CA THR A 126 -7.95 6.26 11.95
C THR A 126 -8.41 5.39 10.78
N LEU A 127 -9.57 4.76 10.90
CA LEU A 127 -10.15 3.89 9.86
C LEU A 127 -11.48 4.48 9.42
N LEU A 128 -11.55 4.91 8.18
CA LEU A 128 -12.72 5.56 7.58
C LEU A 128 -13.42 4.59 6.61
N CYS A 129 -14.70 4.33 6.86
CA CYS A 129 -15.56 3.67 5.89
C CYS A 129 -16.09 4.72 4.91
N ALA A 130 -15.38 4.93 3.79
CA ALA A 130 -15.67 6.01 2.87
C ALA A 130 -15.21 5.69 1.44
N ASP A 131 -15.84 6.37 0.47
CA ASP A 131 -15.44 6.32 -0.94
C ASP A 131 -14.22 7.22 -1.16
N MET A 132 -13.16 6.66 -1.76
CA MET A 132 -11.95 7.40 -2.11
C MET A 132 -12.22 8.61 -3.02
N CYS A 133 -13.31 8.59 -3.80
CA CYS A 133 -13.66 9.70 -4.68
C CYS A 133 -14.18 10.94 -3.91
N SER A 134 -14.71 10.76 -2.71
CA SER A 134 -15.33 11.83 -1.92
C SER A 134 -14.73 12.02 -0.52
N ALA A 135 -14.01 11.03 0.01
CA ALA A 135 -13.41 11.10 1.33
C ALA A 135 -12.44 12.28 1.45
N GLU A 136 -12.50 13.01 2.55
CA GLU A 136 -11.52 14.05 2.86
C GLU A 136 -10.17 13.41 3.19
N LEU A 137 -9.10 13.91 2.56
CA LEU A 137 -7.75 13.46 2.81
C LEU A 137 -7.07 14.41 3.81
N PRO A 138 -6.60 13.91 4.95
CA PRO A 138 -5.82 14.72 5.89
C PRO A 138 -4.46 15.09 5.30
N ASP A 139 -3.82 16.08 5.88
CA ASP A 139 -2.43 16.43 5.57
C ASP A 139 -1.52 15.24 5.85
N CYS A 140 -0.65 14.90 4.92
CA CYS A 140 0.14 13.69 5.00
C CYS A 140 1.52 13.82 4.33
N ASP A 141 2.39 12.86 4.62
CA ASP A 141 3.75 12.77 4.09
C ASP A 141 3.88 11.62 3.09
N LEU A 142 3.07 10.59 3.28
CA LEU A 142 3.03 9.40 2.43
C LEU A 142 1.59 9.04 2.11
N VAL A 143 1.29 8.87 0.84
CA VAL A 143 0.04 8.23 0.40
C VAL A 143 0.37 6.89 -0.24
N VAL A 144 -0.40 5.87 0.11
CA VAL A 144 -0.29 4.52 -0.45
C VAL A 144 -1.59 4.15 -1.13
N ILE A 145 -1.52 3.71 -2.39
CA ILE A 145 -2.65 3.21 -3.18
C ILE A 145 -2.21 1.92 -3.86
N LEU A 146 -2.68 0.78 -3.33
CA LEU A 146 -2.26 -0.52 -3.85
C LEU A 146 -3.45 -1.25 -4.48
N ASP A 147 -3.46 -1.34 -5.82
CA ASP A 147 -4.41 -2.15 -6.61
C ASP A 147 -5.89 -1.75 -6.45
N VAL A 148 -6.21 -0.49 -6.22
CA VAL A 148 -7.62 -0.06 -6.05
C VAL A 148 -8.06 1.03 -7.01
N LEU A 149 -7.14 1.80 -7.59
CA LEU A 149 -7.52 2.96 -8.40
C LEU A 149 -8.23 2.57 -9.71
N HIS A 150 -8.01 1.35 -10.19
CA HIS A 150 -8.68 0.81 -11.38
C HIS A 150 -10.19 0.50 -11.19
N TYR A 151 -10.71 0.59 -9.98
CA TYR A 151 -12.16 0.40 -9.73
C TYR A 151 -12.99 1.65 -10.04
N VAL A 152 -12.38 2.79 -10.29
CA VAL A 152 -13.05 4.03 -10.67
C VAL A 152 -12.64 4.44 -12.08
N ASP A 153 -13.49 5.22 -12.76
CA ASP A 153 -13.23 5.64 -14.13
C ASP A 153 -12.05 6.60 -14.24
N LEU A 154 -11.61 6.87 -15.47
CA LEU A 154 -10.42 7.66 -15.73
C LEU A 154 -10.50 9.08 -15.17
N GLN A 155 -11.67 9.71 -15.20
CA GLN A 155 -11.87 11.06 -14.66
C GLN A 155 -11.80 11.05 -13.13
N ALA A 156 -12.42 10.07 -12.49
CA ALA A 156 -12.35 9.90 -11.05
C ALA A 156 -10.93 9.58 -10.56
N GLN A 157 -10.17 8.77 -11.32
CA GLN A 157 -8.74 8.52 -11.05
C GLN A 157 -7.94 9.82 -10.98
N GLU A 158 -8.12 10.71 -11.98
CA GLU A 158 -7.46 12.02 -12.02
C GLU A 158 -7.86 12.90 -10.83
N ALA A 159 -9.16 12.96 -10.51
CA ALA A 159 -9.65 13.73 -9.38
C ALA A 159 -9.10 13.24 -8.03
N VAL A 160 -8.99 11.92 -7.84
CA VAL A 160 -8.36 11.33 -6.64
C VAL A 160 -6.90 11.74 -6.57
N LEU A 161 -6.13 11.63 -7.67
CA LEU A 161 -4.71 11.97 -7.69
C LEU A 161 -4.45 13.47 -7.47
N VAL A 162 -5.31 14.36 -7.96
CA VAL A 162 -5.26 15.80 -7.64
C VAL A 162 -5.40 16.02 -6.13
N ARG A 163 -6.37 15.38 -5.48
CA ARG A 163 -6.58 15.49 -4.04
C ARG A 163 -5.44 14.89 -3.23
N VAL A 164 -4.84 13.80 -3.70
CA VAL A 164 -3.63 13.21 -3.11
C VAL A 164 -2.48 14.19 -3.15
N ARG A 165 -2.19 14.79 -4.31
CA ARG A 165 -1.18 15.84 -4.44
C ARG A 165 -1.40 16.97 -3.46
N ASP A 166 -2.65 17.46 -3.35
CA ASP A 166 -2.98 18.58 -2.49
C ASP A 166 -2.81 18.22 -1.00
N ALA A 167 -3.17 17.01 -0.59
CA ALA A 167 -2.95 16.52 0.78
C ALA A 167 -1.44 16.41 1.12
N LEU A 168 -0.63 15.92 0.19
CA LEU A 168 0.83 15.86 0.32
C LEU A 168 1.45 17.27 0.38
N ARG A 169 0.97 18.23 -0.41
CA ARG A 169 1.42 19.62 -0.37
C ARG A 169 1.09 20.29 0.97
N ARG A 170 -0.13 20.11 1.48
CA ARG A 170 -0.51 20.63 2.80
C ARG A 170 0.32 20.01 3.92
N GLY A 171 0.75 18.77 3.75
CA GLY A 171 1.70 18.12 4.66
C GLY A 171 3.03 18.88 4.79
N GLY A 172 3.49 19.56 3.76
CA GLY A 172 4.69 20.39 3.80
C GLY A 172 5.99 19.61 3.95
N ASN A 173 5.98 18.29 3.78
CA ASN A 173 7.15 17.46 3.92
C ASN A 173 7.96 17.43 2.62
N PHE A 174 9.26 17.74 2.69
CA PHE A 174 10.15 17.73 1.52
C PHE A 174 10.38 16.34 0.92
N ARG A 175 10.00 15.27 1.64
CA ARG A 175 10.00 13.88 1.19
C ARG A 175 8.60 13.35 0.87
N ALA A 176 7.64 14.28 0.65
CA ALA A 176 6.25 13.88 0.35
C ALA A 176 6.18 12.92 -0.85
N ARG A 177 5.52 11.78 -0.66
CA ARG A 177 5.55 10.67 -1.63
C ARG A 177 4.18 10.03 -1.81
N LEU A 178 3.88 9.66 -3.05
CA LEU A 178 2.83 8.73 -3.40
C LEU A 178 3.45 7.39 -3.85
N LEU A 179 3.01 6.29 -3.24
CA LEU A 179 3.27 4.92 -3.67
C LEU A 179 2.01 4.38 -4.35
N LEU A 180 2.02 4.35 -5.67
CA LEU A 180 0.89 3.90 -6.47
C LEU A 180 1.21 2.60 -7.19
N ARG A 181 0.54 1.50 -6.84
CA ARG A 181 0.65 0.24 -7.58
C ARG A 181 -0.52 0.09 -8.54
N VAL A 182 -0.19 -0.17 -9.80
CA VAL A 182 -1.15 -0.35 -10.90
C VAL A 182 -0.79 -1.58 -11.73
N GLY A 183 -1.77 -2.17 -12.40
CA GLY A 183 -1.54 -3.11 -13.48
C GLY A 183 -1.20 -2.35 -14.76
N ASP A 184 -0.17 -2.77 -15.48
CA ASP A 184 0.16 -2.22 -16.79
C ASP A 184 -0.81 -2.75 -17.86
N ALA A 185 -1.71 -1.88 -18.34
CA ALA A 185 -2.70 -2.23 -19.35
C ALA A 185 -2.08 -2.54 -20.74
N SER A 186 -0.82 -2.18 -20.99
CA SER A 186 -0.10 -2.55 -22.21
C SER A 186 0.32 -4.02 -22.22
N SER A 187 0.45 -4.64 -21.06
CA SER A 187 0.77 -6.06 -20.89
C SER A 187 -0.48 -6.93 -21.04
N ARG A 188 -0.86 -7.26 -22.29
CA ARG A 188 -2.11 -7.98 -22.61
C ARG A 188 -2.36 -9.26 -21.78
N ARG A 189 -1.33 -10.06 -21.49
CA ARG A 189 -1.48 -11.34 -20.73
C ARG A 189 -1.58 -11.10 -19.24
N GLY A 190 -0.69 -10.31 -18.64
CA GLY A 190 -0.68 -10.05 -17.20
C GLY A 190 -1.91 -9.26 -16.74
N PHE A 191 -2.35 -8.29 -17.54
CA PHE A 191 -3.55 -7.49 -17.27
C PHE A 191 -4.84 -8.33 -17.31
N ALA A 192 -4.99 -9.23 -18.30
CA ALA A 192 -6.15 -10.12 -18.37
C ALA A 192 -6.23 -11.08 -17.17
N ILE A 193 -5.10 -11.58 -16.68
CA ILE A 193 -5.04 -12.43 -15.49
C ILE A 193 -5.40 -11.65 -14.23
N SER A 194 -4.89 -10.41 -14.08
CA SER A 194 -5.23 -9.53 -12.96
C SER A 194 -6.74 -9.27 -12.92
N GLN A 195 -7.33 -8.89 -14.05
CA GLN A 195 -8.78 -8.66 -14.13
C GLN A 195 -9.61 -9.90 -13.80
N TRP A 196 -9.16 -11.09 -14.23
CA TRP A 196 -9.87 -12.34 -13.93
C TRP A 196 -9.82 -12.68 -12.43
N VAL A 197 -8.67 -12.52 -11.80
CA VAL A 197 -8.50 -12.74 -10.34
C VAL A 197 -9.32 -11.73 -9.57
N ASP A 198 -9.27 -10.43 -9.92
CA ASP A 198 -10.04 -9.38 -9.26
C ASP A 198 -11.54 -9.65 -9.36
N ARG A 199 -12.05 -10.03 -10.54
CA ARG A 199 -13.45 -10.42 -10.73
C ARG A 199 -13.85 -11.63 -9.86
N THR A 200 -12.97 -12.62 -9.74
CA THR A 200 -13.22 -13.82 -8.95
C THR A 200 -13.22 -13.49 -7.46
N VAL A 201 -12.24 -12.73 -6.97
CA VAL A 201 -12.16 -12.30 -5.57
C VAL A 201 -13.33 -11.39 -5.21
N THR A 202 -13.70 -10.46 -6.08
CA THR A 202 -14.83 -9.54 -5.90
C THR A 202 -16.15 -10.32 -5.82
N ARG A 203 -16.35 -11.33 -6.67
CA ARG A 203 -17.54 -12.21 -6.61
C ARG A 203 -17.60 -13.03 -5.32
N ILE A 204 -16.49 -13.62 -4.90
CA ILE A 204 -16.40 -14.40 -3.65
C ILE A 204 -16.69 -13.50 -2.43
N ARG A 205 -16.33 -12.22 -2.50
CA ARG A 205 -16.62 -11.23 -1.46
C ARG A 205 -18.05 -10.67 -1.51
N GLY A 206 -18.86 -11.07 -2.51
CA GLY A 206 -20.26 -10.66 -2.64
C GLY A 206 -20.45 -9.25 -3.21
N HIS A 207 -19.49 -8.75 -3.99
CA HIS A 207 -19.56 -7.43 -4.61
C HIS A 207 -20.05 -7.50 -6.05
N LYS A 208 -20.74 -6.46 -6.53
CA LYS A 208 -21.01 -6.27 -7.95
C LYS A 208 -19.69 -5.99 -8.65
N VAL A 209 -19.40 -6.77 -9.69
CA VAL A 209 -18.21 -6.56 -10.53
C VAL A 209 -18.47 -5.32 -11.38
N SER A 210 -17.86 -4.20 -11.01
CA SER A 210 -17.80 -3.00 -11.85
C SER A 210 -16.76 -3.17 -12.97
N PRO A 211 -16.91 -2.48 -14.11
CA PRO A 211 -15.83 -2.40 -15.10
C PRO A 211 -14.54 -1.93 -14.43
N THR A 212 -13.41 -2.48 -14.82
CA THR A 212 -12.10 -2.01 -14.37
C THR A 212 -11.48 -1.12 -15.43
N TRP A 213 -10.90 0.00 -15.02
CA TRP A 213 -10.35 1.04 -15.88
C TRP A 213 -8.82 1.05 -15.72
N GLY A 214 -8.13 0.49 -16.70
CA GLY A 214 -6.67 0.49 -16.75
C GLY A 214 -6.13 1.57 -17.68
N ARG A 215 -4.95 2.09 -17.37
CA ARG A 215 -4.15 2.96 -18.23
C ARG A 215 -2.84 2.25 -18.58
N PRO A 216 -2.25 2.50 -19.75
CA PRO A 216 -0.86 2.19 -20.02
C PRO A 216 0.07 2.87 -19.01
N LEU A 217 1.21 2.25 -18.72
CA LEU A 217 2.19 2.79 -17.76
C LEU A 217 2.66 4.20 -18.14
N SER A 218 2.82 4.48 -19.45
CA SER A 218 3.19 5.81 -19.96
C SER A 218 2.16 6.89 -19.64
N GLU A 219 0.86 6.57 -19.69
CA GLU A 219 -0.21 7.51 -19.34
C GLU A 219 -0.25 7.77 -17.83
N TRP A 220 -0.03 6.74 -16.99
CA TRP A 220 0.11 6.93 -15.55
C TRP A 220 1.27 7.86 -15.19
N THR A 221 2.43 7.64 -15.83
CA THR A 221 3.62 8.47 -15.62
C THR A 221 3.37 9.91 -16.03
N ALA A 222 2.85 10.13 -17.25
CA ALA A 222 2.56 11.46 -17.76
C ALA A 222 1.53 12.21 -16.89
N LEU A 223 0.49 11.51 -16.40
CA LEU A 223 -0.51 12.10 -15.50
C LEU A 223 0.12 12.56 -14.19
N LEU A 224 0.94 11.71 -13.54
CA LEU A 224 1.59 12.07 -12.29
C LEU A 224 2.60 13.21 -12.48
N GLU A 225 3.38 13.20 -13.57
CA GLU A 225 4.31 14.29 -13.91
C GLU A 225 3.56 15.60 -14.15
N SER A 226 2.41 15.57 -14.82
CA SER A 226 1.57 16.77 -15.02
C SER A 226 1.05 17.36 -13.71
N LEU A 227 0.96 16.54 -12.65
CA LEU A 227 0.57 16.95 -11.30
C LEU A 227 1.77 17.46 -10.47
N GLY A 228 2.99 17.46 -11.02
CA GLY A 228 4.20 17.95 -10.35
C GLY A 228 4.92 16.88 -9.52
N PHE A 229 4.74 15.61 -9.84
CA PHE A 229 5.52 14.53 -9.26
C PHE A 229 6.72 14.17 -10.14
N ARG A 230 7.84 13.83 -9.53
CA ARG A 230 8.92 13.11 -10.16
C ARG A 230 8.67 11.61 -10.01
N VAL A 231 8.52 10.90 -11.13
CA VAL A 231 8.04 9.52 -11.14
C VAL A 231 9.17 8.54 -11.46
N ARG A 232 9.24 7.47 -10.70
CA ARG A 232 10.06 6.28 -10.99
C ARG A 232 9.16 5.06 -11.00
N SER A 233 9.30 4.18 -11.99
CA SER A 233 8.57 2.91 -12.07
C SER A 233 9.45 1.75 -11.63
N MET A 234 8.86 0.81 -10.89
CA MET A 234 9.54 -0.40 -10.42
C MET A 234 8.65 -1.62 -10.67
N PRO A 235 9.16 -2.72 -11.28
CA PRO A 235 8.44 -3.99 -11.31
C PRO A 235 8.12 -4.43 -9.87
N MET A 236 6.87 -4.85 -9.63
CA MET A 236 6.41 -5.25 -8.29
C MET A 236 5.47 -6.45 -8.38
N SER A 237 5.83 -7.39 -9.26
CA SER A 237 5.07 -8.61 -9.55
C SER A 237 5.91 -9.88 -9.47
N GLU A 238 7.15 -9.82 -8.96
CA GLU A 238 8.06 -10.96 -8.89
C GLU A 238 7.42 -12.17 -8.18
N GLY A 239 7.49 -13.33 -8.82
CA GLY A 239 6.86 -14.55 -8.31
C GLY A 239 5.34 -14.62 -8.44
N THR A 240 4.72 -13.67 -9.13
CA THR A 240 3.28 -13.65 -9.42
C THR A 240 3.00 -13.63 -10.92
N PRO A 241 1.83 -14.09 -11.39
CA PRO A 241 1.46 -14.03 -12.81
C PRO A 241 0.99 -12.64 -13.26
N PHE A 242 1.06 -11.62 -12.39
CA PHE A 242 0.54 -10.28 -12.63
C PHE A 242 1.61 -9.38 -13.25
N ALA A 243 1.15 -8.34 -13.99
CA ALA A 243 2.02 -7.28 -14.52
C ALA A 243 1.89 -6.00 -13.67
N ASN A 244 2.03 -6.14 -12.34
CA ASN A 244 1.92 -5.02 -11.44
C ASN A 244 3.22 -4.22 -11.39
N VAL A 245 3.08 -2.91 -11.52
CA VAL A 245 4.17 -1.93 -11.43
C VAL A 245 3.89 -0.99 -10.28
N LEU A 246 4.89 -0.72 -9.47
CA LEU A 246 4.86 0.33 -8.47
C LEU A 246 5.42 1.61 -9.08
N LEU A 247 4.61 2.66 -9.05
CA LEU A 247 5.03 4.02 -9.32
C LEU A 247 5.39 4.69 -7.99
N VAL A 248 6.63 5.11 -7.86
CA VAL A 248 7.12 5.92 -6.75
C VAL A 248 7.15 7.35 -7.24
N ALA A 249 6.23 8.15 -6.76
CA ALA A 249 6.02 9.53 -7.18
C ALA A 249 6.40 10.47 -6.03
N ASP A 250 7.56 11.08 -6.12
CA ASP A 250 8.06 12.07 -5.16
C ASP A 250 7.52 13.44 -5.56
N LEU A 251 6.86 14.14 -4.62
CA LEU A 251 6.29 15.45 -4.90
C LEU A 251 7.42 16.50 -4.89
N GLU A 252 7.64 17.16 -6.01
CA GLU A 252 8.57 18.28 -6.07
C GLU A 252 7.95 19.48 -5.34
N GLN A 253 8.60 19.88 -4.26
CA GLN A 253 8.28 21.17 -3.65
C GLN A 253 8.92 22.25 -4.52
N ASN A 254 8.13 23.16 -5.04
CA ASN A 254 8.66 24.40 -5.58
C ASN A 254 9.43 25.06 -4.42
N GLU A 255 10.73 25.20 -4.54
CA GLU A 255 11.49 26.13 -3.70
C GLU A 255 10.70 27.45 -3.76
N ALA A 256 10.17 27.85 -2.61
CA ALA A 256 9.51 29.13 -2.52
C ALA A 256 10.54 30.21 -2.92
N ALA A 257 10.27 30.89 -4.05
CA ALA A 257 11.06 31.99 -4.53
C ALA A 257 11.02 33.16 -3.54
#